data_0f8128b2848d274ca54c77a9162fba95
#
_entry.id   0f8128b2848d274ca54c77a9162fba95
#
_cell.length_a   1.000
_cell.length_b   1.000
_cell.length_c   1.000
_cell.angle_alpha   90.00
_cell.angle_beta   90.00
_cell.angle_gamma   90.00
#
_symmetry.space_group_name_H-M   'P 1'
#
loop_
_entity.id
_entity.type
_entity.pdbx_description
1 polymer ?
#
loop_
_entity_poly.entity_id
_entity_poly.type
_entity_poly.pdbx_seq_one_letter_code
_entity_poly.pdbx_strand_id
1 'polypeptide(L)'
;MLKKIWKKLVRELHDNRRRPPAIFNIGKHLLPKNSPRALVIYSIEALPYFLKGKLDQFPNLTHHSRYWESVEIARLLNKHGYIVDYFHSKGYPKIEWSKYALVLDCLNNLKDAPAIAGQTKVYYASSNHWLPWNLAELQRTTMFRERTGIAVPTNRQIPVIASDEHADYLTYFGTDLQLQSFHKKPKKIQINISSVIIPEARKKNIATARNNFLWLGGGGMLMKGIDLVIEAFAKMPHMYLHIAGGLEDEPEFWKWAQPMMAAHPNIHYLGFMDVSSREFEAAANNCMGVVYASAAEGGPGSVAQAIHFGLIPIVTPSSFVRAETLGFSINGTTDREIIQSIIEQVTLVTNLPEHELRERSDAARAFALRYHTRAAYTESFERLLDMI
;
A
#
# COMPACT_ATOMS: atom_id res chain seq x y z
N MET A 1 -17.26 18.72 13.93
CA MET A 1 -16.10 18.03 14.41
C MET A 1 -16.43 16.89 15.38
N LEU A 2 -16.98 17.15 16.56
CA LEU A 2 -17.34 16.16 17.59
C LEU A 2 -18.25 15.01 17.09
N LYS A 3 -19.26 15.29 16.24
CA LYS A 3 -20.14 14.26 15.65
C LYS A 3 -19.41 13.30 14.69
N LYS A 4 -18.36 13.77 13.96
CA LYS A 4 -17.55 12.90 13.09
C LYS A 4 -16.61 12.01 13.92
N ILE A 5 -15.98 12.58 14.96
CA ILE A 5 -15.14 11.83 15.91
C ILE A 5 -15.96 10.76 16.64
N TRP A 6 -17.15 11.13 17.10
CA TRP A 6 -18.08 10.18 17.75
C TRP A 6 -18.52 9.07 16.78
N LYS A 7 -18.85 9.39 15.52
CA LYS A 7 -19.18 8.38 14.51
C LYS A 7 -18.00 7.46 14.19
N LYS A 8 -16.76 7.99 14.14
CA LYS A 8 -15.55 7.19 13.94
C LYS A 8 -15.30 6.28 15.13
N LEU A 9 -15.37 6.79 16.35
CA LEU A 9 -15.22 6.01 17.60
C LEU A 9 -16.31 4.95 17.76
N VAL A 10 -17.57 5.29 17.48
CA VAL A 10 -18.68 4.34 17.53
C VAL A 10 -18.53 3.28 16.45
N ARG A 11 -18.07 3.64 15.26
CA ARG A 11 -17.79 2.72 14.16
C ARG A 11 -16.63 1.78 14.50
N GLU A 12 -15.53 2.31 15.06
CA GLU A 12 -14.39 1.51 15.51
C GLU A 12 -14.74 0.60 16.68
N LEU A 13 -15.53 1.07 17.67
CA LEU A 13 -16.03 0.27 18.78
C LEU A 13 -17.02 -0.81 18.32
N HIS A 14 -17.90 -0.50 17.36
CA HIS A 14 -18.84 -1.46 16.80
C HIS A 14 -18.16 -2.51 15.93
N ASP A 15 -17.16 -2.09 15.15
CA ASP A 15 -16.33 -2.97 14.32
C ASP A 15 -15.45 -3.91 15.18
N ASN A 16 -14.84 -3.40 16.26
CA ASN A 16 -14.01 -4.21 17.16
C ASN A 16 -14.82 -5.22 18.01
N ARG A 17 -16.08 -4.95 18.33
CA ARG A 17 -16.94 -5.88 19.09
C ARG A 17 -17.51 -7.03 18.26
N ARG A 18 -17.49 -6.94 16.91
CA ARG A 18 -18.09 -7.92 16.00
C ARG A 18 -17.08 -8.77 15.23
N ARG A 19 -15.77 -8.51 15.37
CA ARG A 19 -14.75 -9.26 14.63
C ARG A 19 -14.31 -10.46 15.45
N PRO A 20 -14.41 -11.69 14.92
CA PRO A 20 -13.82 -12.82 15.60
C PRO A 20 -12.30 -12.63 15.66
N PRO A 21 -11.65 -12.91 16.81
CA PRO A 21 -10.19 -12.86 16.92
C PRO A 21 -9.51 -13.93 16.07
N ALA A 22 -10.26 -14.98 15.70
CA ALA A 22 -9.78 -16.09 14.89
C ALA A 22 -10.93 -16.76 14.13
N ILE A 23 -10.60 -17.38 12.99
CA ILE A 23 -11.46 -18.30 12.25
C ILE A 23 -10.68 -19.61 12.10
N PHE A 24 -11.29 -20.70 12.52
CA PHE A 24 -10.66 -22.02 12.53
C PHE A 24 -11.22 -22.92 11.45
N ASN A 25 -10.38 -23.88 11.01
CA ASN A 25 -10.78 -24.98 10.14
C ASN A 25 -11.29 -24.54 8.75
N ILE A 26 -10.79 -23.47 8.18
CA ILE A 26 -11.13 -23.06 6.80
C ILE A 26 -10.69 -24.18 5.85
N GLY A 27 -11.61 -24.66 5.01
CA GLY A 27 -11.37 -25.71 4.04
C GLY A 27 -11.40 -27.15 4.60
N LYS A 28 -11.67 -27.36 5.90
CA LYS A 28 -11.69 -28.70 6.51
C LYS A 28 -12.66 -29.68 5.84
N HIS A 29 -13.76 -29.17 5.29
CA HIS A 29 -14.76 -30.01 4.58
C HIS A 29 -14.33 -30.37 3.16
N LEU A 30 -13.30 -29.73 2.63
CA LEU A 30 -12.78 -29.95 1.28
C LEU A 30 -11.58 -30.90 1.27
N LEU A 31 -10.97 -31.17 2.42
CA LEU A 31 -9.70 -31.84 2.56
C LEU A 31 -9.79 -33.07 3.47
N PRO A 32 -8.87 -34.06 3.33
CA PRO A 32 -8.75 -35.19 4.25
C PRO A 32 -8.58 -34.75 5.71
N LYS A 33 -9.09 -35.55 6.64
CA LYS A 33 -9.04 -35.23 8.10
C LYS A 33 -7.62 -35.03 8.66
N ASN A 34 -6.65 -35.71 8.09
CA ASN A 34 -5.23 -35.68 8.46
C ASN A 34 -4.41 -34.69 7.61
N SER A 35 -5.03 -33.83 6.83
CA SER A 35 -4.33 -32.79 6.09
C SER A 35 -3.53 -31.87 7.00
N PRO A 36 -2.33 -31.43 6.58
CA PRO A 36 -1.52 -30.50 7.35
C PRO A 36 -2.27 -29.19 7.60
N ARG A 37 -1.90 -28.50 8.66
CA ARG A 37 -2.53 -27.24 9.04
C ARG A 37 -1.60 -26.07 8.79
N ALA A 38 -2.16 -24.96 8.33
CA ALA A 38 -1.49 -23.68 8.23
C ALA A 38 -2.14 -22.68 9.21
N LEU A 39 -1.30 -21.88 9.85
CA LEU A 39 -1.71 -20.68 10.58
C LEU A 39 -1.40 -19.46 9.74
N VAL A 40 -2.39 -18.59 9.59
CA VAL A 40 -2.19 -17.26 8.99
C VAL A 40 -2.54 -16.19 10.00
N ILE A 41 -1.63 -15.24 10.24
CA ILE A 41 -1.88 -14.07 11.08
C ILE A 41 -1.84 -12.85 10.18
N TYR A 42 -3.02 -12.34 9.80
CA TYR A 42 -3.18 -11.21 8.88
C TYR A 42 -4.55 -10.52 9.04
N SER A 43 -5.06 -9.86 7.99
CA SER A 43 -6.38 -9.26 7.92
C SER A 43 -7.47 -10.34 7.84
N ILE A 44 -8.52 -10.26 8.64
CA ILE A 44 -9.57 -11.29 8.72
C ILE A 44 -10.95 -10.79 8.26
N GLU A 45 -11.07 -9.49 8.04
CA GLU A 45 -12.35 -8.77 7.93
C GLU A 45 -13.25 -9.29 6.80
N ALA A 46 -12.66 -9.68 5.66
CA ALA A 46 -13.39 -10.17 4.49
C ALA A 46 -13.73 -11.68 4.57
N LEU A 47 -13.00 -12.46 5.37
CA LEU A 47 -13.16 -13.92 5.46
C LEU A 47 -14.56 -14.38 5.87
N PRO A 48 -15.27 -13.75 6.85
CA PRO A 48 -16.63 -14.15 7.20
C PRO A 48 -17.62 -14.01 6.05
N TYR A 49 -17.40 -13.04 5.15
CA TYR A 49 -18.21 -12.86 3.94
C TYR A 49 -17.87 -13.92 2.89
N PHE A 50 -16.59 -14.18 2.69
CA PHE A 50 -16.12 -15.24 1.78
C PHE A 50 -16.68 -16.61 2.16
N LEU A 51 -16.59 -17.01 3.43
CA LEU A 51 -17.07 -18.30 3.92
C LEU A 51 -18.59 -18.49 3.78
N LYS A 52 -19.33 -17.40 3.62
CA LYS A 52 -20.78 -17.40 3.34
C LYS A 52 -21.10 -17.30 1.84
N GLY A 53 -20.09 -17.27 0.96
CA GLY A 53 -20.28 -17.06 -0.48
C GLY A 53 -20.76 -15.64 -0.85
N LYS A 54 -20.45 -14.63 0.00
CA LYS A 54 -20.95 -13.24 -0.11
C LYS A 54 -19.83 -12.22 -0.06
N LEU A 55 -18.67 -12.54 -0.63
CA LEU A 55 -17.51 -11.66 -0.60
C LEU A 55 -17.78 -10.29 -1.24
N ASP A 56 -18.56 -10.27 -2.31
CA ASP A 56 -19.03 -9.07 -3.02
C ASP A 56 -19.85 -8.12 -2.14
N GLN A 57 -20.47 -8.64 -1.08
CA GLN A 57 -21.23 -7.83 -0.11
C GLN A 57 -20.36 -7.25 1.01
N PHE A 58 -19.03 -7.49 1.01
CA PHE A 58 -18.14 -6.87 1.99
C PHE A 58 -17.95 -5.39 1.65
N PRO A 59 -18.44 -4.44 2.51
CA PRO A 59 -18.60 -3.04 2.12
C PRO A 59 -17.29 -2.29 1.87
N ASN A 60 -16.17 -2.81 2.35
CA ASN A 60 -14.85 -2.18 2.22
C ASN A 60 -13.92 -2.95 1.26
N LEU A 61 -14.45 -3.85 0.43
CA LEU A 61 -13.64 -4.70 -0.45
C LEU A 61 -12.73 -3.87 -1.39
N THR A 62 -13.20 -2.69 -1.80
CA THR A 62 -12.49 -1.77 -2.69
C THR A 62 -11.65 -0.71 -1.97
N HIS A 63 -11.64 -0.70 -0.63
CA HIS A 63 -10.88 0.30 0.12
C HIS A 63 -9.40 -0.10 0.32
N HIS A 64 -9.08 -1.39 0.27
CA HIS A 64 -7.70 -1.85 0.43
C HIS A 64 -7.54 -3.28 -0.11
N SER A 65 -6.46 -3.53 -0.84
CA SER A 65 -6.14 -4.84 -1.44
C SER A 65 -6.07 -5.98 -0.42
N ARG A 66 -5.59 -5.72 0.81
CA ARG A 66 -5.45 -6.72 1.90
C ARG A 66 -6.74 -7.51 2.18
N TYR A 67 -7.91 -6.93 1.92
CA TYR A 67 -9.19 -7.60 2.17
C TYR A 67 -9.43 -8.74 1.19
N TRP A 68 -9.10 -8.52 -0.07
CA TRP A 68 -9.12 -9.57 -1.07
C TRP A 68 -7.95 -10.54 -0.88
N GLU A 69 -6.75 -10.04 -0.61
CA GLU A 69 -5.53 -10.84 -0.40
C GLU A 69 -5.71 -11.85 0.73
N SER A 70 -6.35 -11.46 1.84
CA SER A 70 -6.60 -12.38 2.96
C SER A 70 -7.46 -13.58 2.57
N VAL A 71 -8.45 -13.37 1.71
CA VAL A 71 -9.29 -14.44 1.17
C VAL A 71 -8.49 -15.33 0.22
N GLU A 72 -7.70 -14.72 -0.65
CA GLU A 72 -6.89 -15.44 -1.64
C GLU A 72 -5.82 -16.30 -0.98
N ILE A 73 -5.15 -15.81 0.06
CA ILE A 73 -4.19 -16.59 0.87
C ILE A 73 -4.87 -17.86 1.41
N ALA A 74 -6.06 -17.72 2.02
CA ALA A 74 -6.78 -18.88 2.55
C ALA A 74 -7.16 -19.88 1.45
N ARG A 75 -7.63 -19.39 0.28
CA ARG A 75 -7.99 -20.20 -0.87
C ARG A 75 -6.79 -20.96 -1.43
N LEU A 76 -5.65 -20.30 -1.58
CA LEU A 76 -4.42 -20.90 -2.10
C LEU A 76 -3.86 -21.96 -1.16
N LEU A 77 -3.84 -21.69 0.13
CA LEU A 77 -3.43 -22.68 1.13
C LEU A 77 -4.33 -23.91 1.12
N ASN A 78 -5.66 -23.75 0.97
CA ASN A 78 -6.55 -24.89 0.80
C ASN A 78 -6.24 -25.66 -0.49
N LYS A 79 -5.98 -24.98 -1.61
CA LYS A 79 -5.60 -25.60 -2.90
C LYS A 79 -4.32 -26.43 -2.74
N HIS A 80 -3.37 -25.99 -1.90
CA HIS A 80 -2.14 -26.72 -1.58
C HIS A 80 -2.30 -27.73 -0.43
N GLY A 81 -3.53 -28.07 -0.05
CA GLY A 81 -3.85 -29.16 0.87
C GLY A 81 -3.81 -28.79 2.35
N TYR A 82 -3.67 -27.53 2.73
CA TYR A 82 -3.66 -27.11 4.13
C TYR A 82 -5.07 -26.78 4.64
N ILE A 83 -5.42 -27.30 5.81
CA ILE A 83 -6.55 -26.77 6.60
C ILE A 83 -6.05 -25.50 7.30
N VAL A 84 -6.75 -24.36 7.11
CA VAL A 84 -6.26 -23.08 7.56
C VAL A 84 -6.96 -22.61 8.84
N ASP A 85 -6.17 -22.22 9.84
CA ASP A 85 -6.59 -21.40 10.96
C ASP A 85 -6.12 -19.96 10.69
N TYR A 86 -7.02 -19.00 10.83
CA TYR A 86 -6.75 -17.60 10.49
C TYR A 86 -6.95 -16.71 11.70
N PHE A 87 -5.91 -15.99 12.11
CA PHE A 87 -5.90 -15.11 13.28
C PHE A 87 -5.86 -13.65 12.87
N HIS A 88 -6.59 -12.83 13.59
CA HIS A 88 -6.62 -11.38 13.34
C HIS A 88 -5.34 -10.71 13.86
N SER A 89 -4.65 -9.92 13.01
CA SER A 89 -3.40 -9.24 13.37
C SER A 89 -3.51 -8.25 14.55
N LYS A 90 -4.71 -7.82 14.93
CA LYS A 90 -4.96 -6.88 16.05
C LYS A 90 -5.34 -7.56 17.38
N GLY A 91 -5.33 -8.89 17.43
CA GLY A 91 -5.64 -9.65 18.64
C GLY A 91 -6.05 -11.07 18.29
N TYR A 92 -5.42 -12.05 18.91
CA TYR A 92 -5.56 -13.46 18.60
C TYR A 92 -5.35 -14.33 19.85
N PRO A 93 -5.84 -15.59 19.84
CA PRO A 93 -5.62 -16.53 20.92
C PRO A 93 -4.15 -16.97 21.01
N LYS A 94 -3.79 -17.60 22.13
CA LYS A 94 -2.44 -18.20 22.30
C LYS A 94 -2.15 -19.18 21.16
N ILE A 95 -0.97 -19.06 20.55
CA ILE A 95 -0.55 -19.91 19.44
C ILE A 95 -0.09 -21.28 19.95
N GLU A 96 -0.72 -22.34 19.45
CA GLU A 96 -0.28 -23.72 19.63
C GLU A 96 0.62 -24.13 18.47
N TRP A 97 1.91 -23.75 18.54
CA TRP A 97 2.85 -23.87 17.42
C TRP A 97 2.93 -25.26 16.80
N SER A 98 2.95 -26.32 17.61
CA SER A 98 3.06 -27.72 17.16
C SER A 98 1.89 -28.22 16.33
N LYS A 99 0.80 -27.46 16.28
CA LYS A 99 -0.39 -27.78 15.50
C LYS A 99 -0.23 -27.49 14.00
N TYR A 100 0.74 -26.67 13.64
CA TYR A 100 0.87 -26.12 12.28
C TYR A 100 2.14 -26.61 11.59
N ALA A 101 2.00 -27.09 10.36
CA ALA A 101 3.10 -27.39 9.48
C ALA A 101 3.64 -26.13 8.78
N LEU A 102 2.75 -25.12 8.57
CA LEU A 102 3.09 -23.83 7.98
C LEU A 102 2.55 -22.70 8.87
N VAL A 103 3.39 -21.69 9.12
CA VAL A 103 2.98 -20.44 9.78
C VAL A 103 3.32 -19.25 8.90
N LEU A 104 2.31 -18.46 8.52
CA LEU A 104 2.47 -17.19 7.84
C LEU A 104 2.10 -16.07 8.80
N ASP A 105 3.06 -15.22 9.14
CA ASP A 105 2.92 -14.14 10.13
C ASP A 105 3.30 -12.79 9.53
N CYS A 106 2.44 -11.79 9.65
CA CYS A 106 2.74 -10.40 9.27
C CYS A 106 3.20 -9.53 10.45
N LEU A 107 3.36 -10.14 11.63
CA LEU A 107 3.72 -9.46 12.88
C LEU A 107 5.09 -9.91 13.39
N ASN A 108 5.25 -9.98 14.73
CA ASN A 108 6.49 -10.31 15.39
C ASN A 108 6.43 -11.64 16.18
N ASN A 109 5.56 -12.58 15.75
CA ASN A 109 5.35 -13.82 16.50
C ASN A 109 6.42 -14.88 16.23
N LEU A 110 7.04 -14.85 15.04
CA LEU A 110 8.04 -15.87 14.68
C LEU A 110 9.28 -15.84 15.57
N LYS A 111 9.59 -14.70 16.21
CA LYS A 111 10.67 -14.60 17.19
C LYS A 111 10.48 -15.53 18.40
N ASP A 112 9.22 -15.77 18.79
CA ASP A 112 8.84 -16.61 19.94
C ASP A 112 8.46 -18.04 19.52
N ALA A 113 8.53 -18.34 18.21
CA ALA A 113 8.17 -19.63 17.68
C ALA A 113 9.28 -20.68 17.99
N PRO A 114 8.96 -21.79 18.63
CA PRO A 114 9.93 -22.86 18.90
C PRO A 114 10.45 -23.47 17.60
N ALA A 115 11.62 -24.09 17.67
CA ALA A 115 12.12 -24.92 16.59
C ALA A 115 11.32 -26.22 16.53
N ILE A 116 10.53 -26.40 15.45
CA ILE A 116 9.71 -27.60 15.22
C ILE A 116 10.15 -28.21 13.89
N ALA A 117 10.57 -29.46 13.92
CA ALA A 117 11.01 -30.18 12.73
C ALA A 117 9.86 -30.25 11.70
N GLY A 118 10.17 -29.92 10.44
CA GLY A 118 9.20 -29.94 9.35
C GLY A 118 8.19 -28.78 9.35
N GLN A 119 8.31 -27.80 10.27
CA GLN A 119 7.49 -26.60 10.24
C GLN A 119 8.15 -25.52 9.40
N THR A 120 7.42 -24.97 8.43
CA THR A 120 7.86 -23.82 7.64
C THR A 120 7.33 -22.51 8.21
N LYS A 121 8.17 -21.49 8.30
CA LYS A 121 7.86 -20.17 8.82
C LYS A 121 8.03 -19.11 7.72
N VAL A 122 6.98 -18.39 7.43
CA VAL A 122 6.93 -17.31 6.43
C VAL A 122 6.67 -15.98 7.13
N TYR A 123 7.58 -15.03 7.02
CA TYR A 123 7.30 -13.64 7.38
C TYR A 123 6.69 -12.92 6.18
N TYR A 124 5.41 -12.58 6.30
CA TYR A 124 4.67 -11.83 5.28
C TYR A 124 4.86 -10.33 5.51
N ALA A 125 5.94 -9.77 4.97
CA ALA A 125 6.26 -8.37 5.12
C ALA A 125 5.36 -7.50 4.23
N SER A 126 4.39 -6.83 4.86
CA SER A 126 3.47 -5.90 4.20
C SER A 126 3.98 -4.45 4.16
N SER A 127 5.14 -4.18 4.76
CA SER A 127 5.81 -2.88 4.81
C SER A 127 7.31 -3.05 4.61
N ASN A 128 8.05 -1.96 4.64
CA ASN A 128 9.50 -1.98 4.77
C ASN A 128 9.91 -2.51 6.17
N HIS A 129 11.19 -2.83 6.38
CA HIS A 129 11.69 -3.18 7.70
C HIS A 129 11.45 -2.04 8.70
N TRP A 130 11.14 -2.39 9.95
CA TRP A 130 10.69 -1.44 10.99
C TRP A 130 11.68 -0.29 11.22
N LEU A 131 13.00 -0.56 11.18
CA LEU A 131 14.01 0.46 11.49
C LEU A 131 14.06 1.58 10.44
N PRO A 132 14.31 1.32 9.14
CA PRO A 132 14.29 2.39 8.13
C PRO A 132 12.91 3.03 8.00
N TRP A 133 11.83 2.30 8.23
CA TRP A 133 10.49 2.85 8.23
C TRP A 133 10.31 3.91 9.32
N ASN A 134 10.63 3.57 10.57
CA ASN A 134 10.50 4.48 11.70
C ASN A 134 11.43 5.69 11.60
N LEU A 135 12.68 5.47 11.13
CA LEU A 135 13.64 6.55 10.90
C LEU A 135 13.16 7.51 9.81
N ALA A 136 12.59 6.99 8.72
CA ALA A 136 12.07 7.81 7.64
C ALA A 136 10.91 8.71 8.09
N GLU A 137 9.97 8.19 8.89
CA GLU A 137 8.89 9.01 9.44
C GLU A 137 9.43 10.09 10.41
N LEU A 138 10.33 9.70 11.31
CA LEU A 138 10.93 10.65 12.26
C LEU A 138 11.68 11.76 11.52
N GLN A 139 12.45 11.42 10.49
CA GLN A 139 13.14 12.37 9.65
C GLN A 139 12.16 13.34 8.98
N ARG A 140 11.09 12.83 8.33
CA ARG A 140 10.09 13.66 7.66
C ARG A 140 9.36 14.61 8.61
N THR A 141 8.96 14.14 9.78
CA THR A 141 8.30 14.99 10.77
C THR A 141 9.24 16.05 11.34
N THR A 142 10.52 15.73 11.52
CA THR A 142 11.55 16.68 11.97
C THR A 142 11.79 17.77 10.93
N MET A 143 12.06 17.39 9.66
CA MET A 143 12.30 18.32 8.56
C MET A 143 11.09 19.23 8.31
N PHE A 144 9.87 18.69 8.37
CA PHE A 144 8.63 19.47 8.27
C PHE A 144 8.54 20.51 9.38
N ARG A 145 8.79 20.12 10.64
CA ARG A 145 8.77 21.05 11.78
C ARG A 145 9.83 22.14 11.64
N GLU A 146 11.04 21.81 11.21
CA GLU A 146 12.12 22.78 10.99
C GLU A 146 11.77 23.80 9.89
N ARG A 147 11.09 23.35 8.82
CA ARG A 147 10.69 24.19 7.69
C ARG A 147 9.47 25.08 7.99
N THR A 148 8.49 24.54 8.72
CA THR A 148 7.17 25.19 8.90
C THR A 148 6.94 25.75 10.31
N GLY A 149 7.72 25.35 11.30
CA GLY A 149 7.47 25.62 12.72
C GLY A 149 6.34 24.78 13.33
N ILE A 150 5.69 23.90 12.56
CA ILE A 150 4.53 23.10 12.99
C ILE A 150 4.97 21.69 13.36
N ALA A 151 4.63 21.24 14.57
CA ALA A 151 4.86 19.87 14.99
C ALA A 151 3.69 18.99 14.58
N VAL A 152 3.96 17.97 13.77
CA VAL A 152 3.00 16.90 13.42
C VAL A 152 3.46 15.61 14.11
N PRO A 153 2.60 14.93 14.87
CA PRO A 153 2.99 13.69 15.54
C PRO A 153 3.24 12.58 14.53
N THR A 154 4.18 11.68 14.86
CA THR A 154 4.33 10.41 14.13
C THR A 154 3.08 9.55 14.32
N ASN A 155 2.58 8.94 13.26
CA ASN A 155 1.38 8.11 13.28
C ASN A 155 1.52 6.79 12.48
N ARG A 156 2.72 6.57 11.93
CA ARG A 156 3.06 5.38 11.13
C ARG A 156 4.13 4.52 11.78
N GLN A 157 4.57 4.85 12.99
CA GLN A 157 5.57 4.04 13.71
C GLN A 157 5.06 2.61 13.88
N ILE A 158 5.94 1.66 13.60
CA ILE A 158 5.68 0.23 13.80
C ILE A 158 6.59 -0.30 14.91
N PRO A 159 6.16 -1.30 15.69
CA PRO A 159 6.99 -1.90 16.73
C PRO A 159 8.21 -2.57 16.13
N VAL A 160 9.22 -2.83 16.96
CA VAL A 160 10.38 -3.66 16.57
C VAL A 160 9.88 -5.03 16.13
N ILE A 161 10.23 -5.44 14.93
CA ILE A 161 9.88 -6.74 14.35
C ILE A 161 11.17 -7.49 14.05
N ALA A 162 11.31 -8.66 14.67
CA ALA A 162 12.43 -9.60 14.46
C ALA A 162 11.99 -10.89 13.76
N SER A 163 10.75 -10.96 13.26
CA SER A 163 10.22 -12.14 12.56
C SER A 163 11.03 -12.52 11.32
N ASP A 164 11.67 -11.55 10.67
CA ASP A 164 12.55 -11.79 9.52
C ASP A 164 13.83 -12.55 9.88
N GLU A 165 14.32 -12.45 11.14
CA GLU A 165 15.46 -13.23 11.62
C GLU A 165 15.11 -14.70 11.86
N HIS A 166 13.85 -15.02 12.13
CA HIS A 166 13.34 -16.32 12.54
C HIS A 166 12.54 -17.06 11.45
N ALA A 167 12.30 -16.39 10.31
CA ALA A 167 11.60 -16.98 9.18
C ALA A 167 12.53 -17.84 8.29
N ASP A 168 11.95 -18.82 7.60
CA ASP A 168 12.59 -19.55 6.51
C ASP A 168 12.41 -18.79 5.19
N TYR A 169 11.23 -18.17 5.00
CA TYR A 169 10.90 -17.36 3.84
C TYR A 169 10.43 -15.97 4.28
N LEU A 170 10.72 -14.96 3.47
CA LEU A 170 10.25 -13.59 3.63
C LEU A 170 9.62 -13.14 2.31
N THR A 171 8.36 -12.63 2.38
CA THR A 171 7.74 -12.00 1.22
C THR A 171 7.97 -10.50 1.22
N TYR A 172 8.01 -9.88 0.04
CA TYR A 172 8.10 -8.45 -0.13
C TYR A 172 7.37 -8.00 -1.41
N PHE A 173 6.91 -6.75 -1.45
CA PHE A 173 6.14 -6.23 -2.58
C PHE A 173 6.92 -5.31 -3.52
N GLY A 174 7.95 -4.65 -3.01
CA GLY A 174 8.68 -3.61 -3.71
C GLY A 174 9.82 -4.11 -4.59
N THR A 175 10.91 -3.33 -4.60
CA THR A 175 12.12 -3.58 -5.36
C THR A 175 13.23 -4.14 -4.47
N ASP A 176 14.38 -4.44 -5.06
CA ASP A 176 15.57 -4.91 -4.34
C ASP A 176 16.08 -3.90 -3.30
N LEU A 177 15.74 -2.60 -3.45
CA LEU A 177 16.05 -1.60 -2.43
C LEU A 177 15.38 -1.92 -1.08
N GLN A 178 14.13 -2.41 -1.10
CA GLN A 178 13.43 -2.86 0.10
C GLN A 178 14.16 -4.05 0.76
N LEU A 179 14.70 -4.97 -0.03
CA LEU A 179 15.38 -6.17 0.48
C LEU A 179 16.62 -5.87 1.34
N GLN A 180 17.30 -4.76 1.05
CA GLN A 180 18.51 -4.37 1.80
C GLN A 180 18.22 -4.07 3.27
N SER A 181 16.96 -3.78 3.61
CA SER A 181 16.54 -3.45 4.97
C SER A 181 16.26 -4.67 5.84
N PHE A 182 16.02 -5.85 5.25
CA PHE A 182 15.66 -7.08 5.96
C PHE A 182 16.86 -7.96 6.25
N HIS A 183 16.74 -8.81 7.27
CA HIS A 183 17.74 -9.79 7.62
C HIS A 183 18.09 -10.70 6.43
N LYS A 184 19.35 -11.17 6.36
CA LYS A 184 19.84 -11.95 5.20
C LYS A 184 19.38 -13.41 5.19
N LYS A 185 19.03 -13.97 6.36
CA LYS A 185 18.74 -15.39 6.55
C LYS A 185 17.58 -15.94 5.69
N PRO A 186 16.38 -15.35 5.69
CA PRO A 186 15.25 -15.96 4.99
C PRO A 186 15.42 -15.90 3.47
N LYS A 187 14.90 -16.92 2.78
CA LYS A 187 14.75 -16.88 1.33
C LYS A 187 13.69 -15.84 0.96
N LYS A 188 14.04 -14.89 0.14
CA LYS A 188 13.21 -13.73 -0.20
C LYS A 188 12.40 -13.99 -1.47
N ILE A 189 11.09 -13.78 -1.38
CA ILE A 189 10.14 -14.05 -2.47
C ILE A 189 9.34 -12.78 -2.74
N GLN A 190 9.43 -12.27 -3.96
CA GLN A 190 8.64 -11.13 -4.39
C GLN A 190 7.18 -11.56 -4.65
N ILE A 191 6.26 -10.86 -4.00
CA ILE A 191 4.81 -10.97 -4.26
C ILE A 191 4.37 -9.72 -5.01
N ASN A 192 3.58 -9.89 -6.05
CA ASN A 192 3.03 -8.76 -6.80
C ASN A 192 1.91 -8.07 -6.00
N ILE A 193 1.87 -6.74 -6.05
CA ILE A 193 0.79 -5.97 -5.41
C ILE A 193 -0.51 -6.23 -6.17
N SER A 194 -1.59 -6.60 -5.48
CA SER A 194 -2.91 -6.66 -6.10
C SER A 194 -3.53 -5.27 -6.12
N SER A 195 -3.97 -4.79 -7.29
CA SER A 195 -4.79 -3.59 -7.36
C SER A 195 -6.23 -3.88 -6.95
N VAL A 196 -6.90 -2.85 -6.45
CA VAL A 196 -8.30 -2.94 -5.98
C VAL A 196 -9.23 -3.13 -7.16
N ILE A 197 -9.04 -2.31 -8.21
CA ILE A 197 -9.80 -2.37 -9.46
C ILE A 197 -8.86 -2.33 -10.68
N ILE A 198 -9.37 -2.81 -11.79
CA ILE A 198 -8.79 -2.61 -13.13
C ILE A 198 -9.80 -1.79 -13.93
N PRO A 199 -9.52 -0.50 -14.21
CA PRO A 199 -10.44 0.33 -14.98
C PRO A 199 -10.50 -0.12 -16.43
N GLU A 200 -11.61 0.17 -17.10
CA GLU A 200 -11.72 0.00 -18.55
C GLU A 200 -10.64 0.78 -19.28
N ALA A 201 -10.20 0.26 -20.43
CA ALA A 201 -9.23 0.96 -21.26
C ALA A 201 -9.89 2.19 -21.89
N ARG A 202 -9.35 3.37 -21.58
CA ARG A 202 -9.77 4.63 -22.20
C ARG A 202 -8.56 5.31 -22.83
N LYS A 203 -8.75 5.84 -24.04
CA LYS A 203 -7.73 6.65 -24.68
C LYS A 203 -7.64 8.00 -23.95
N LYS A 204 -6.50 8.23 -23.31
CA LYS A 204 -6.24 9.47 -22.58
C LYS A 204 -6.19 10.68 -23.55
N ASN A 205 -6.90 11.75 -23.20
CA ASN A 205 -6.78 13.03 -23.93
C ASN A 205 -5.53 13.75 -23.41
N ILE A 206 -4.43 13.66 -24.16
CA ILE A 206 -3.15 14.23 -23.74
C ILE A 206 -3.21 15.76 -23.64
N ALA A 207 -3.95 16.42 -24.52
CA ALA A 207 -4.05 17.88 -24.52
C ALA A 207 -4.63 18.43 -23.21
N THR A 208 -5.63 17.75 -22.63
CA THR A 208 -6.23 18.14 -21.37
C THR A 208 -5.48 17.58 -20.15
N ALA A 209 -4.91 16.39 -20.25
CA ALA A 209 -4.26 15.72 -19.13
C ALA A 209 -2.85 16.21 -18.84
N ARG A 210 -2.12 16.72 -19.85
CA ARG A 210 -0.69 17.04 -19.83
C ARG A 210 -0.22 17.80 -18.60
N ASN A 211 -0.98 18.79 -18.15
CA ASN A 211 -0.61 19.68 -17.04
C ASN A 211 -1.26 19.28 -15.71
N ASN A 212 -1.95 18.14 -15.67
CA ASN A 212 -2.68 17.67 -14.49
C ASN A 212 -1.98 16.45 -13.89
N PHE A 213 -1.79 16.47 -12.59
CA PHE A 213 -1.11 15.42 -11.83
C PHE A 213 -1.95 15.00 -10.63
N LEU A 214 -1.89 13.72 -10.31
CA LEU A 214 -2.61 13.14 -9.17
C LEU A 214 -1.63 12.86 -8.03
N TRP A 215 -2.04 13.15 -6.81
CA TRP A 215 -1.52 12.50 -5.62
C TRP A 215 -2.63 11.64 -5.02
N LEU A 216 -2.34 10.37 -4.72
CA LEU A 216 -3.29 9.42 -4.14
C LEU A 216 -2.68 8.80 -2.88
N GLY A 217 -3.34 8.93 -1.73
CA GLY A 217 -2.83 8.34 -0.49
C GLY A 217 -3.84 8.28 0.65
N GLY A 218 -3.62 7.33 1.55
CA GLY A 218 -4.26 7.26 2.86
C GLY A 218 -3.40 7.96 3.93
N GLY A 219 -3.58 7.63 5.21
CA GLY A 219 -2.85 8.24 6.34
C GLY A 219 -1.32 8.14 6.26
N GLY A 220 -0.64 8.97 7.04
CA GLY A 220 0.81 9.17 7.02
C GLY A 220 1.22 10.23 6.01
N MET A 221 0.63 11.41 6.07
CA MET A 221 0.76 12.46 5.05
C MET A 221 2.22 12.88 4.85
N LEU A 222 2.95 13.17 5.92
CA LEU A 222 4.37 13.54 5.84
C LEU A 222 5.22 12.38 5.33
N MET A 223 4.95 11.15 5.79
CA MET A 223 5.65 9.96 5.33
C MET A 223 5.49 9.77 3.82
N LYS A 224 4.31 10.08 3.28
CA LYS A 224 3.98 10.00 1.86
C LYS A 224 4.37 11.24 1.05
N GLY A 225 4.93 12.26 1.71
CA GLY A 225 5.53 13.43 1.09
C GLY A 225 4.55 14.37 0.39
N ILE A 226 3.26 14.38 0.80
CA ILE A 226 2.28 15.29 0.18
C ILE A 226 2.59 16.77 0.49
N ASP A 227 3.20 17.07 1.62
CA ASP A 227 3.69 18.40 1.97
C ASP A 227 4.68 18.93 0.93
N LEU A 228 5.64 18.12 0.52
CA LEU A 228 6.64 18.47 -0.49
C LEU A 228 6.01 18.62 -1.89
N VAL A 229 5.02 17.78 -2.20
CA VAL A 229 4.28 17.87 -3.45
C VAL A 229 3.45 19.16 -3.49
N ILE A 230 2.73 19.51 -2.41
CA ILE A 230 1.98 20.79 -2.30
C ILE A 230 2.93 21.96 -2.51
N GLU A 231 4.07 22.02 -1.83
CA GLU A 231 5.03 23.11 -1.96
C GLU A 231 5.66 23.22 -3.36
N ALA A 232 5.89 22.09 -4.02
CA ALA A 232 6.37 22.07 -5.39
C ALA A 232 5.34 22.67 -6.35
N PHE A 233 4.07 22.26 -6.25
CA PHE A 233 3.00 22.76 -7.13
C PHE A 233 2.61 24.20 -6.82
N ALA A 234 2.78 24.67 -5.58
CA ALA A 234 2.63 26.09 -5.24
C ALA A 234 3.60 27.01 -6.02
N LYS A 235 4.75 26.47 -6.45
CA LYS A 235 5.76 27.16 -7.30
C LYS A 235 5.52 26.98 -8.80
N MET A 236 4.55 26.18 -9.19
CA MET A 236 4.22 25.86 -10.59
C MET A 236 2.76 26.20 -10.92
N PRO A 237 2.36 27.49 -11.01
CA PRO A 237 0.95 27.88 -11.13
C PRO A 237 0.26 27.42 -12.44
N HIS A 238 1.02 26.92 -13.41
CA HIS A 238 0.49 26.39 -14.67
C HIS A 238 0.33 24.87 -14.67
N MET A 239 0.72 24.19 -13.58
CA MET A 239 0.56 22.76 -13.37
C MET A 239 -0.49 22.52 -12.29
N TYR A 240 -1.39 21.60 -12.51
CA TYR A 240 -2.53 21.34 -11.61
C TYR A 240 -2.29 20.07 -10.82
N LEU A 241 -2.44 20.16 -9.51
CA LEU A 241 -2.37 19.02 -8.58
C LEU A 241 -3.76 18.65 -8.09
N HIS A 242 -4.15 17.40 -8.28
CA HIS A 242 -5.37 16.83 -7.74
C HIS A 242 -5.01 15.89 -6.58
N ILE A 243 -5.52 16.17 -5.38
CA ILE A 243 -5.17 15.43 -4.16
C ILE A 243 -6.36 14.57 -3.74
N ALA A 244 -6.24 13.26 -3.89
CA ALA A 244 -7.21 12.27 -3.43
C ALA A 244 -6.68 11.58 -2.15
N GLY A 245 -7.25 11.94 -0.99
CA GLY A 245 -6.83 11.42 0.31
C GLY A 245 -7.46 12.20 1.46
N GLY A 246 -7.57 11.59 2.63
CA GLY A 246 -8.18 12.20 3.82
C GLY A 246 -7.19 13.04 4.62
N LEU A 247 -6.70 14.18 4.09
CA LEU A 247 -5.72 15.04 4.76
C LEU A 247 -6.24 15.57 6.10
N GLU A 248 -7.57 15.81 6.19
CA GLU A 248 -8.25 16.26 7.40
C GLU A 248 -8.28 15.23 8.54
N ASP A 249 -7.95 13.98 8.26
CA ASP A 249 -7.81 12.92 9.28
C ASP A 249 -6.55 13.11 10.14
N GLU A 250 -5.60 13.96 9.70
CA GLU A 250 -4.39 14.36 10.44
C GLU A 250 -4.47 15.86 10.80
N PRO A 251 -5.08 16.24 11.94
CA PRO A 251 -5.47 17.63 12.23
C PRO A 251 -4.31 18.63 12.24
N GLU A 252 -3.13 18.24 12.74
CA GLU A 252 -1.98 19.15 12.80
C GLU A 252 -1.41 19.39 11.40
N PHE A 253 -1.38 18.37 10.56
CA PHE A 253 -1.02 18.49 9.15
C PHE A 253 -2.06 19.33 8.39
N TRP A 254 -3.35 19.09 8.62
CA TRP A 254 -4.43 19.83 7.98
C TRP A 254 -4.40 21.33 8.25
N LYS A 255 -4.03 21.74 9.46
CA LYS A 255 -3.88 23.17 9.80
C LYS A 255 -2.86 23.89 8.90
N TRP A 256 -1.84 23.19 8.44
CA TRP A 256 -0.87 23.72 7.49
C TRP A 256 -1.36 23.56 6.04
N ALA A 257 -1.86 22.40 5.67
CA ALA A 257 -2.19 22.07 4.28
C ALA A 257 -3.37 22.89 3.74
N GLN A 258 -4.41 23.10 4.56
CA GLN A 258 -5.62 23.81 4.13
C GLN A 258 -5.33 25.24 3.65
N PRO A 259 -4.66 26.13 4.41
CA PRO A 259 -4.36 27.47 3.93
C PRO A 259 -3.37 27.47 2.74
N MET A 260 -2.43 26.53 2.71
CA MET A 260 -1.53 26.38 1.57
C MET A 260 -2.29 26.08 0.28
N MET A 261 -3.21 25.13 0.30
CA MET A 261 -4.04 24.79 -0.87
C MET A 261 -4.99 25.95 -1.24
N ALA A 262 -5.57 26.63 -0.25
CA ALA A 262 -6.47 27.77 -0.49
C ALA A 262 -5.78 28.96 -1.16
N ALA A 263 -4.47 29.15 -0.89
CA ALA A 263 -3.68 30.22 -1.50
C ALA A 263 -3.26 29.92 -2.95
N HIS A 264 -3.39 28.67 -3.42
CA HIS A 264 -2.89 28.22 -4.72
C HIS A 264 -4.01 27.56 -5.53
N PRO A 265 -4.67 28.29 -6.46
CA PRO A 265 -5.87 27.81 -7.18
C PRO A 265 -5.60 26.63 -8.13
N ASN A 266 -4.35 26.31 -8.39
CA ASN A 266 -3.92 25.13 -9.16
C ASN A 266 -3.81 23.86 -8.33
N ILE A 267 -4.09 23.90 -7.00
CA ILE A 267 -4.05 22.75 -6.11
C ILE A 267 -5.48 22.41 -5.68
N HIS A 268 -5.99 21.26 -6.14
CA HIS A 268 -7.37 20.82 -5.96
C HIS A 268 -7.45 19.70 -4.95
N TYR A 269 -8.02 19.97 -3.78
CA TYR A 269 -8.29 18.96 -2.77
C TYR A 269 -9.63 18.27 -3.04
N LEU A 270 -9.59 16.97 -3.30
CA LEU A 270 -10.76 16.14 -3.63
C LEU A 270 -11.32 15.39 -2.42
N GLY A 271 -10.59 15.40 -1.28
CA GLY A 271 -10.92 14.59 -0.13
C GLY A 271 -10.63 13.10 -0.32
N PHE A 272 -11.12 12.28 0.62
CA PHE A 272 -11.07 10.82 0.44
C PHE A 272 -11.96 10.39 -0.72
N MET A 273 -11.39 9.63 -1.67
CA MET A 273 -12.12 9.07 -2.80
C MET A 273 -12.01 7.54 -2.81
N ASP A 274 -13.13 6.88 -3.04
CA ASP A 274 -13.11 5.45 -3.38
C ASP A 274 -12.56 5.30 -4.80
N VAL A 275 -11.48 4.52 -4.94
CA VAL A 275 -10.83 4.30 -6.24
C VAL A 275 -11.72 3.58 -7.26
N SER A 276 -12.82 2.97 -6.82
CA SER A 276 -13.84 2.35 -7.68
C SER A 276 -14.95 3.32 -8.12
N SER A 277 -14.96 4.56 -7.63
CA SER A 277 -15.97 5.55 -7.97
C SER A 277 -15.76 6.14 -9.36
N ARG A 278 -16.84 6.59 -9.99
CA ARG A 278 -16.78 7.31 -11.27
C ARG A 278 -16.07 8.65 -11.15
N GLU A 279 -16.19 9.30 -10.01
CA GLU A 279 -15.55 10.56 -9.69
C GLU A 279 -14.02 10.40 -9.65
N PHE A 280 -13.52 9.33 -9.00
CA PHE A 280 -12.09 9.01 -9.02
C PHE A 280 -11.61 8.66 -10.43
N GLU A 281 -12.36 7.83 -11.16
CA GLU A 281 -12.06 7.49 -12.54
C GLU A 281 -11.93 8.73 -13.43
N ALA A 282 -12.86 9.69 -13.29
CA ALA A 282 -12.82 10.95 -14.04
C ALA A 282 -11.57 11.79 -13.68
N ALA A 283 -11.27 11.94 -12.39
CA ALA A 283 -10.08 12.66 -11.93
C ALA A 283 -8.79 12.01 -12.43
N ALA A 284 -8.65 10.69 -12.30
CA ALA A 284 -7.46 9.97 -12.75
C ALA A 284 -7.28 10.02 -14.27
N ASN A 285 -8.36 9.90 -15.06
CA ASN A 285 -8.27 10.00 -16.52
C ASN A 285 -7.87 11.40 -17.01
N ASN A 286 -8.16 12.44 -16.25
CA ASN A 286 -7.75 13.81 -16.53
C ASN A 286 -6.32 14.15 -16.10
N CYS A 287 -5.59 13.23 -15.48
CA CYS A 287 -4.22 13.41 -15.05
C CYS A 287 -3.23 12.68 -15.97
N MET A 288 -2.04 13.29 -16.18
CA MET A 288 -0.96 12.68 -16.96
C MET A 288 -0.02 11.85 -16.10
N GLY A 289 0.21 12.28 -14.88
CA GLY A 289 1.12 11.59 -13.96
C GLY A 289 0.58 11.47 -12.54
N VAL A 290 1.19 10.55 -11.79
CA VAL A 290 1.04 10.43 -10.33
C VAL A 290 2.35 10.87 -9.68
N VAL A 291 2.27 11.83 -8.75
CA VAL A 291 3.43 12.35 -8.02
C VAL A 291 3.39 11.82 -6.59
N TYR A 292 4.45 11.10 -6.18
CA TYR A 292 4.46 10.42 -4.89
C TYR A 292 5.86 10.42 -4.27
N ALA A 293 6.08 11.33 -3.32
CA ALA A 293 7.38 11.60 -2.71
C ALA A 293 7.56 10.87 -1.37
N SER A 294 7.14 9.61 -1.28
CA SER A 294 7.18 8.84 -0.04
C SER A 294 8.62 8.60 0.45
N ALA A 295 8.81 8.66 1.77
CA ALA A 295 10.09 8.40 2.42
C ALA A 295 10.35 6.90 2.62
N ALA A 296 9.31 6.11 2.81
CA ALA A 296 9.38 4.64 2.87
C ALA A 296 8.03 4.02 2.57
N GLU A 297 8.03 2.91 1.82
CA GLU A 297 6.85 2.11 1.49
C GLU A 297 7.20 0.62 1.48
N GLY A 298 6.21 -0.24 1.73
CA GLY A 298 6.36 -1.68 1.53
C GLY A 298 5.98 -2.08 0.11
N GLY A 299 4.92 -1.47 -0.38
CA GLY A 299 4.41 -1.58 -1.74
C GLY A 299 3.30 -0.54 -1.89
N PRO A 300 3.53 0.54 -2.68
CA PRO A 300 2.60 1.66 -2.77
C PRO A 300 1.37 1.28 -3.60
N GLY A 301 0.38 0.67 -2.97
CA GLY A 301 -0.88 0.28 -3.60
C GLY A 301 -1.58 1.45 -4.31
N SER A 302 -1.43 2.68 -3.81
CA SER A 302 -1.94 3.88 -4.45
C SER A 302 -1.28 4.17 -5.80
N VAL A 303 0.06 4.04 -5.90
CA VAL A 303 0.77 4.19 -7.17
C VAL A 303 0.44 3.04 -8.11
N ALA A 304 0.42 1.79 -7.61
CA ALA A 304 0.00 0.63 -8.38
C ALA A 304 -1.42 0.80 -8.96
N GLN A 305 -2.35 1.38 -8.19
CA GLN A 305 -3.70 1.70 -8.67
C GLN A 305 -3.69 2.82 -9.70
N ALA A 306 -2.92 3.88 -9.48
CA ALA A 306 -2.86 5.04 -10.39
C ALA A 306 -2.33 4.67 -11.79
N ILE A 307 -1.30 3.83 -11.87
CA ILE A 307 -0.73 3.42 -13.17
C ILE A 307 -1.67 2.53 -14.01
N HIS A 308 -2.71 1.93 -13.41
CA HIS A 308 -3.79 1.29 -14.18
C HIS A 308 -4.59 2.27 -15.05
N PHE A 309 -4.62 3.55 -14.65
CA PHE A 309 -5.21 4.64 -15.44
C PHE A 309 -4.21 5.24 -16.44
N GLY A 310 -3.03 4.65 -16.61
CA GLY A 310 -1.98 5.15 -17.49
C GLY A 310 -1.33 6.44 -16.95
N LEU A 311 -1.31 6.66 -15.63
CA LEU A 311 -0.56 7.78 -15.06
C LEU A 311 0.92 7.44 -15.03
N ILE A 312 1.73 8.37 -15.56
CA ILE A 312 3.19 8.24 -15.54
C ILE A 312 3.66 8.46 -14.08
N PRO A 313 4.37 7.50 -13.46
CA PRO A 313 4.82 7.65 -12.09
C PRO A 313 6.00 8.63 -12.00
N ILE A 314 5.91 9.60 -11.11
CA ILE A 314 6.96 10.52 -10.68
C ILE A 314 7.13 10.27 -9.18
N VAL A 315 8.10 9.45 -8.79
CA VAL A 315 8.15 8.86 -7.44
C VAL A 315 9.57 8.82 -6.88
N THR A 316 9.69 8.81 -5.56
CA THR A 316 10.98 8.57 -4.90
C THR A 316 11.41 7.10 -5.03
N PRO A 317 12.71 6.78 -5.06
CA PRO A 317 13.19 5.40 -4.97
C PRO A 317 12.67 4.66 -3.74
N SER A 318 12.46 5.38 -2.63
CA SER A 318 11.90 4.83 -1.37
C SER A 318 10.45 4.37 -1.49
N SER A 319 9.73 4.72 -2.56
CA SER A 319 8.40 4.18 -2.86
C SER A 319 8.45 2.77 -3.45
N PHE A 320 9.65 2.25 -3.78
CA PHE A 320 9.88 0.93 -4.36
C PHE A 320 9.07 0.65 -5.64
N VAL A 321 8.90 1.65 -6.47
CA VAL A 321 8.34 1.53 -7.83
C VAL A 321 9.48 1.65 -8.84
N ARG A 322 9.44 0.87 -9.91
CA ARG A 322 10.43 0.88 -11.01
C ARG A 322 10.27 2.14 -11.87
N ALA A 323 10.57 3.31 -11.27
CA ALA A 323 10.39 4.61 -11.92
C ALA A 323 11.28 4.76 -13.15
N GLU A 324 12.49 4.24 -13.10
CA GLU A 324 13.47 4.30 -14.19
C GLU A 324 13.01 3.60 -15.48
N THR A 325 12.09 2.63 -15.37
CA THR A 325 11.54 1.92 -16.53
C THR A 325 10.16 2.42 -16.97
N LEU A 326 9.42 3.10 -16.07
CA LEU A 326 8.05 3.53 -16.33
C LEU A 326 7.87 5.04 -16.33
N GLY A 327 8.62 5.74 -15.48
CA GLY A 327 8.42 7.15 -15.22
C GLY A 327 9.70 7.86 -14.81
N PHE A 328 9.62 8.67 -13.76
CA PHE A 328 10.69 9.58 -13.38
C PHE A 328 10.95 9.48 -11.86
N SER A 329 12.25 9.54 -11.49
CA SER A 329 12.66 9.46 -10.10
C SER A 329 12.77 10.85 -9.48
N ILE A 330 12.12 11.03 -8.33
CA ILE A 330 12.32 12.19 -7.45
C ILE A 330 13.55 11.89 -6.59
N ASN A 331 14.59 12.72 -6.68
CA ASN A 331 15.83 12.57 -5.96
C ASN A 331 16.01 13.71 -4.95
N GLY A 332 16.83 13.46 -3.93
CA GLY A 332 17.16 14.43 -2.89
C GLY A 332 17.18 13.81 -1.49
N THR A 333 17.90 14.42 -0.60
CA THR A 333 18.04 14.03 0.81
C THR A 333 17.45 15.07 1.75
N THR A 334 17.30 16.32 1.29
CA THR A 334 16.66 17.42 1.99
C THR A 334 15.32 17.77 1.34
N ASP A 335 14.42 18.38 2.10
CA ASP A 335 13.12 18.85 1.59
C ASP A 335 13.28 19.76 0.38
N ARG A 336 14.27 20.68 0.43
CA ARG A 336 14.55 21.60 -0.69
C ARG A 336 14.94 20.86 -1.96
N GLU A 337 15.82 19.87 -1.86
CA GLU A 337 16.25 19.08 -3.01
C GLU A 337 15.09 18.26 -3.58
N ILE A 338 14.28 17.64 -2.70
CA ILE A 338 13.12 16.84 -3.11
C ILE A 338 12.07 17.71 -3.82
N ILE A 339 11.75 18.89 -3.25
CA ILE A 339 10.83 19.86 -3.87
C ILE A 339 11.37 20.29 -5.26
N GLN A 340 12.66 20.62 -5.35
CA GLN A 340 13.28 21.00 -6.61
C GLN A 340 13.22 19.86 -7.64
N SER A 341 13.51 18.63 -7.20
CA SER A 341 13.41 17.46 -8.07
C SER A 341 11.98 17.20 -8.55
N ILE A 342 10.95 17.37 -7.70
CA ILE A 342 9.55 17.28 -8.12
C ILE A 342 9.27 18.29 -9.25
N ILE A 343 9.70 19.56 -9.09
CA ILE A 343 9.51 20.62 -10.09
C ILE A 343 10.15 20.22 -11.42
N GLU A 344 11.39 19.75 -11.37
CA GLU A 344 12.14 19.32 -12.55
C GLU A 344 11.45 18.16 -13.27
N GLN A 345 11.07 17.10 -12.54
CA GLN A 345 10.45 15.93 -13.17
C GLN A 345 9.05 16.22 -13.71
N VAL A 346 8.23 17.01 -12.99
CA VAL A 346 6.92 17.45 -13.48
C VAL A 346 7.07 18.30 -14.76
N THR A 347 8.01 19.24 -14.74
CA THR A 347 8.32 20.09 -15.91
C THR A 347 8.80 19.25 -17.09
N LEU A 348 9.68 18.28 -16.85
CA LEU A 348 10.17 17.37 -17.88
C LEU A 348 9.02 16.60 -18.54
N VAL A 349 8.15 15.97 -17.72
CA VAL A 349 6.97 15.25 -18.24
C VAL A 349 6.08 16.15 -19.06
N THR A 350 5.78 17.36 -18.58
CA THR A 350 4.88 18.30 -19.28
C THR A 350 5.43 18.72 -20.64
N ASN A 351 6.76 18.81 -20.80
CA ASN A 351 7.41 19.21 -22.03
C ASN A 351 7.66 18.08 -23.03
N LEU A 352 7.38 16.83 -22.68
CA LEU A 352 7.54 15.71 -23.62
C LEU A 352 6.62 15.86 -24.84
N PRO A 353 7.04 15.39 -26.01
CA PRO A 353 6.17 15.27 -27.18
C PRO A 353 4.92 14.42 -26.89
N GLU A 354 3.81 14.71 -27.55
CA GLU A 354 2.56 13.97 -27.30
C GLU A 354 2.69 12.47 -27.52
N HIS A 355 3.44 12.05 -28.55
CA HIS A 355 3.65 10.62 -28.83
C HIS A 355 4.38 9.93 -27.68
N GLU A 356 5.41 10.56 -27.09
CA GLU A 356 6.17 9.99 -25.98
C GLU A 356 5.32 9.93 -24.70
N LEU A 357 4.50 10.95 -24.41
CA LEU A 357 3.54 10.91 -23.31
C LEU A 357 2.55 9.74 -23.46
N ARG A 358 2.10 9.48 -24.67
CA ARG A 358 1.20 8.38 -25.00
C ARG A 358 1.88 7.03 -24.77
N GLU A 359 3.08 6.86 -25.33
CA GLU A 359 3.88 5.63 -25.16
C GLU A 359 4.15 5.31 -23.70
N ARG A 360 4.53 6.31 -22.89
CA ARG A 360 4.77 6.15 -21.44
C ARG A 360 3.49 5.83 -20.68
N SER A 361 2.38 6.49 -21.02
CA SER A 361 1.07 6.20 -20.41
C SER A 361 0.62 4.77 -20.71
N ASP A 362 0.77 4.33 -21.95
CA ASP A 362 0.43 2.97 -22.37
C ASP A 362 1.35 1.93 -21.73
N ALA A 363 2.65 2.22 -21.61
CA ALA A 363 3.63 1.38 -20.93
C ALA A 363 3.32 1.24 -19.42
N ALA A 364 2.97 2.34 -18.74
CA ALA A 364 2.57 2.32 -17.34
C ALA A 364 1.33 1.42 -17.14
N ARG A 365 0.32 1.57 -17.97
CA ARG A 365 -0.88 0.72 -17.93
C ARG A 365 -0.56 -0.75 -18.23
N ALA A 366 0.24 -1.03 -19.26
CA ALA A 366 0.65 -2.39 -19.62
C ALA A 366 1.42 -3.07 -18.47
N PHE A 367 2.30 -2.33 -17.79
CA PHE A 367 3.00 -2.81 -16.61
C PHE A 367 2.03 -3.13 -15.46
N ALA A 368 1.06 -2.25 -15.19
CA ALA A 368 0.05 -2.49 -14.16
C ALA A 368 -0.77 -3.75 -14.45
N LEU A 369 -1.22 -3.93 -15.70
CA LEU A 369 -1.97 -5.11 -16.13
C LEU A 369 -1.16 -6.41 -16.01
N ARG A 370 0.16 -6.34 -16.16
CA ARG A 370 1.04 -7.49 -16.03
C ARG A 370 1.38 -7.84 -14.58
N TYR A 371 1.62 -6.85 -13.72
CA TYR A 371 2.22 -7.07 -12.41
C TYR A 371 1.34 -6.66 -11.22
N HIS A 372 0.31 -5.83 -11.44
CA HIS A 372 -0.52 -5.28 -10.39
C HIS A 372 -1.98 -5.70 -10.52
N THR A 373 -2.21 -6.99 -10.78
CA THR A 373 -3.55 -7.57 -10.83
C THR A 373 -3.72 -8.63 -9.75
N ARG A 374 -4.96 -8.99 -9.46
CA ARG A 374 -5.27 -10.12 -8.58
C ARG A 374 -4.66 -11.43 -9.11
N ALA A 375 -4.68 -11.64 -10.43
CA ALA A 375 -4.05 -12.82 -11.05
C ALA A 375 -2.53 -12.83 -10.84
N ALA A 376 -1.85 -11.69 -11.02
CA ALA A 376 -0.42 -11.58 -10.78
C ALA A 376 -0.04 -11.79 -9.30
N TYR A 377 -0.88 -11.33 -8.37
CA TYR A 377 -0.72 -11.64 -6.95
C TYR A 377 -0.84 -13.14 -6.70
N THR A 378 -1.93 -13.77 -7.20
CA THR A 378 -2.17 -15.22 -7.07
C THR A 378 -0.98 -16.02 -7.58
N GLU A 379 -0.52 -15.76 -8.79
CA GLU A 379 0.63 -16.43 -9.40
C GLU A 379 1.91 -16.28 -8.57
N SER A 380 2.18 -15.06 -8.08
CA SER A 380 3.37 -14.83 -7.26
C SER A 380 3.29 -15.51 -5.89
N PHE A 381 2.11 -15.60 -5.29
CA PHE A 381 1.91 -16.31 -4.04
C PHE A 381 1.94 -17.85 -4.23
N GLU A 382 1.43 -18.38 -5.35
CA GLU A 382 1.57 -19.80 -5.70
C GLU A 382 3.05 -20.19 -5.82
N ARG A 383 3.90 -19.37 -6.47
CA ARG A 383 5.36 -19.62 -6.49
C ARG A 383 5.99 -19.73 -5.11
N LEU A 384 5.51 -18.97 -4.11
CA LEU A 384 5.94 -19.16 -2.73
C LEU A 384 5.53 -20.54 -2.22
N LEU A 385 4.25 -20.92 -2.42
CA LEU A 385 3.72 -22.19 -1.91
C LEU A 385 4.36 -23.42 -2.60
N ASP A 386 4.75 -23.32 -3.86
CA ASP A 386 5.47 -24.38 -4.59
C ASP A 386 6.92 -24.59 -4.08
N MET A 387 7.45 -23.66 -3.29
CA MET A 387 8.80 -23.72 -2.71
C MET A 387 8.82 -24.29 -1.29
N ILE A 388 7.66 -24.37 -0.65
CA ILE A 388 7.49 -24.85 0.72
C ILE A 388 6.92 -26.24 0.72
#